data_cb013aa4da3dbc74a5232a1f99f098d3
#
_entry.id   cb013aa4da3dbc74a5232a1f99f098d3
#
_cell.length_a   1.000
_cell.length_b   1.000
_cell.length_c   1.000
_cell.angle_alpha   90.00
_cell.angle_beta   90.00
_cell.angle_gamma   90.00
#
_symmetry.space_group_name_H-M   'P 1'
#
loop_
_entity.id
_entity.type
_entity.pdbx_description
1 polymer ?
#
loop_
_entity_poly.entity_id
_entity_poly.type
_entity_poly.pdbx_seq_one_letter_code
_entity_poly.pdbx_strand_id
1 'polypeptide(L)'
;MKKYAAVFPGQGSQSVGMFADFMDNEIVAKTYSEANEALGYDLKNITLNGPEAELNKTEVTQPAILTASVAAFRVLMSKAEKPAALAGHSLGEYSALVAAGAIDFKDAVKLVRLRGQAMQEAVPAGVGAMAAI
;
A
#
# COMPACT_ATOMS: atom_id res chain seq x y z
N MET A 1 -5.82 26.62 8.52
CA MET A 1 -5.72 25.24 8.98
C MET A 1 -4.40 25.01 9.71
N LYS A 2 -4.41 24.19 10.75
CA LYS A 2 -3.19 23.82 11.44
C LYS A 2 -2.30 22.97 10.53
N LYS A 3 -1.00 23.14 10.64
CA LYS A 3 -0.04 22.26 9.94
C LYS A 3 -0.13 20.84 10.48
N TYR A 4 -0.01 19.87 9.60
CA TYR A 4 -0.02 18.45 9.97
C TYR A 4 0.99 17.68 9.13
N ALA A 5 1.35 16.50 9.60
CA ALA A 5 2.16 15.55 8.87
C ALA A 5 1.31 14.32 8.52
N ALA A 6 1.54 13.77 7.33
CA ALA A 6 0.94 12.49 6.98
C ALA A 6 2.01 11.40 7.14
N VAL A 7 1.65 10.34 7.86
CA VAL A 7 2.54 9.20 8.11
C VAL A 7 1.93 7.93 7.54
N PHE A 8 2.77 7.08 6.99
CA PHE A 8 2.33 5.90 6.25
C PHE A 8 2.88 4.62 6.88
N PRO A 9 2.01 3.61 7.11
CA PRO A 9 2.42 2.38 7.76
C PRO A 9 3.17 1.44 6.83
N GLY A 10 3.86 0.48 7.44
CA GLY A 10 4.53 -0.61 6.76
C GLY A 10 3.84 -1.95 6.96
N GLN A 11 4.55 -3.03 6.61
CA GLN A 11 4.08 -4.39 6.71
C GLN A 11 3.65 -4.73 8.15
N GLY A 12 2.52 -5.42 8.27
CA GLY A 12 1.85 -5.70 9.55
C GLY A 12 0.54 -4.93 9.72
N SER A 13 0.33 -3.89 8.90
CA SER A 13 -0.90 -3.07 8.95
C SER A 13 -2.03 -3.63 8.09
N GLN A 14 -1.76 -4.61 7.24
CA GLN A 14 -2.78 -5.19 6.36
C GLN A 14 -3.73 -6.12 7.11
N SER A 15 -4.97 -6.15 6.66
CA SER A 15 -5.96 -7.13 7.10
C SER A 15 -6.95 -7.39 5.98
N VAL A 16 -7.44 -8.64 5.89
CA VAL A 16 -8.49 -8.99 4.94
C VAL A 16 -9.75 -8.18 5.27
N GLY A 17 -10.32 -7.56 4.26
CA GLY A 17 -11.50 -6.70 4.41
C GLY A 17 -11.17 -5.22 4.67
N MET A 18 -9.89 -4.86 4.79
CA MET A 18 -9.52 -3.46 4.97
C MET A 18 -10.03 -2.61 3.78
N PHE A 19 -10.49 -1.40 4.06
CA PHE A 19 -11.06 -0.48 3.07
C PHE A 19 -12.38 -0.94 2.43
N ALA A 20 -12.99 -2.02 2.90
CA ALA A 20 -14.27 -2.50 2.36
C ALA A 20 -15.33 -1.38 2.33
N ASP A 21 -15.43 -0.60 3.38
CA ASP A 21 -16.40 0.50 3.49
C ASP A 21 -16.11 1.68 2.55
N PHE A 22 -14.91 1.75 2.00
CA PHE A 22 -14.49 2.85 1.13
C PHE A 22 -14.42 2.46 -0.36
N MET A 23 -14.67 1.21 -0.71
CA MET A 23 -14.53 0.74 -2.10
C MET A 23 -15.54 1.37 -3.07
N ASP A 24 -16.64 1.92 -2.57
CA ASP A 24 -17.62 2.66 -3.38
C ASP A 24 -17.16 4.09 -3.71
N ASN A 25 -16.13 4.59 -3.03
CA ASN A 25 -15.55 5.89 -3.34
C ASN A 25 -14.82 5.83 -4.69
N GLU A 26 -15.11 6.75 -5.58
CA GLU A 26 -14.54 6.77 -6.95
C GLU A 26 -13.01 6.87 -6.95
N ILE A 27 -12.44 7.65 -6.04
CA ILE A 27 -10.99 7.82 -5.93
C ILE A 27 -10.33 6.49 -5.49
N VAL A 28 -10.93 5.82 -4.51
CA VAL A 28 -10.46 4.53 -4.01
C VAL A 28 -10.58 3.47 -5.11
N ALA A 29 -11.74 3.37 -5.75
CA ALA A 29 -11.98 2.42 -6.82
C ALA A 29 -10.98 2.58 -7.97
N LYS A 30 -10.73 3.83 -8.39
CA LYS A 30 -9.74 4.14 -9.43
C LYS A 30 -8.33 3.73 -9.03
N THR A 31 -7.96 3.99 -7.78
CA THR A 31 -6.63 3.63 -7.25
C THR A 31 -6.40 2.13 -7.31
N TYR A 32 -7.38 1.33 -6.88
CA TYR A 32 -7.29 -0.13 -6.96
C TYR A 32 -7.30 -0.65 -8.41
N SER A 33 -8.05 0.01 -9.29
CA SER A 33 -8.03 -0.32 -10.73
C SER A 33 -6.65 -0.10 -11.33
N GLU A 34 -5.99 1.01 -11.01
CA GLU A 34 -4.62 1.30 -11.44
C GLU A 34 -3.64 0.26 -10.91
N ALA A 35 -3.78 -0.15 -9.64
CA ALA A 35 -2.93 -1.17 -9.04
C ALA A 35 -3.10 -2.53 -9.73
N ASN A 36 -4.35 -2.96 -9.97
CA ASN A 36 -4.65 -4.21 -10.66
C ASN A 36 -4.03 -4.22 -12.07
N GLU A 37 -4.15 -3.12 -12.79
CA GLU A 37 -3.58 -2.99 -14.13
C GLU A 37 -2.05 -3.10 -14.09
N ALA A 38 -1.41 -2.42 -13.15
CA ALA A 38 0.05 -2.44 -13.01
C ALA A 38 0.60 -3.81 -12.60
N LEU A 39 -0.13 -4.54 -11.76
CA LEU A 39 0.28 -5.84 -11.24
C LEU A 39 -0.06 -7.01 -12.17
N GLY A 40 -1.12 -6.88 -12.95
CA GLY A 40 -1.62 -7.98 -13.79
C GLY A 40 -2.44 -9.01 -13.01
N TYR A 41 -2.85 -8.72 -11.78
CA TYR A 41 -3.76 -9.54 -10.98
C TYR A 41 -4.70 -8.67 -10.15
N ASP A 42 -5.74 -9.28 -9.58
CA ASP A 42 -6.77 -8.56 -8.82
C ASP A 42 -6.40 -8.38 -7.35
N LEU A 43 -5.58 -7.35 -7.07
CA LEU A 43 -5.18 -6.98 -5.72
C LEU A 43 -6.38 -6.58 -4.85
N LYS A 44 -7.37 -5.91 -5.45
CA LYS A 44 -8.59 -5.50 -4.75
C LYS A 44 -9.30 -6.72 -4.16
N ASN A 45 -9.45 -7.78 -4.94
CA ASN A 45 -10.10 -9.00 -4.48
C ASN A 45 -9.34 -9.67 -3.34
N ILE A 46 -8.01 -9.77 -3.45
CA ILE A 46 -7.18 -10.33 -2.38
C ILE A 46 -7.30 -9.48 -1.11
N THR A 47 -7.31 -8.17 -1.24
CA THR A 47 -7.46 -7.26 -0.10
C THR A 47 -8.80 -7.44 0.61
N LEU A 48 -9.89 -7.58 -0.15
CA LEU A 48 -11.25 -7.68 0.40
C LEU A 48 -11.59 -9.08 0.91
N ASN A 49 -11.18 -10.11 0.20
CA ASN A 49 -11.67 -11.47 0.40
C ASN A 49 -10.58 -12.46 0.79
N GLY A 50 -9.30 -12.07 0.73
CA GLY A 50 -8.19 -12.95 1.05
C GLY A 50 -7.93 -14.00 -0.04
N PRO A 51 -7.43 -15.16 0.33
CA PRO A 51 -7.19 -15.63 1.70
C PRO A 51 -6.08 -14.84 2.43
N GLU A 52 -6.13 -14.85 3.75
CA GLU A 52 -5.15 -14.16 4.59
C GLU A 52 -3.71 -14.58 4.27
N ALA A 53 -3.50 -15.88 4.05
CA ALA A 53 -2.19 -16.41 3.67
C ALA A 53 -1.64 -15.78 2.37
N GLU A 54 -2.52 -15.47 1.43
CA GLU A 54 -2.12 -14.80 0.19
C GLU A 54 -1.79 -13.33 0.43
N LEU A 55 -2.63 -12.62 1.18
CA LEU A 55 -2.40 -11.22 1.52
C LEU A 55 -1.12 -11.03 2.33
N ASN A 56 -0.75 -12.00 3.15
CA ASN A 56 0.43 -11.95 4.03
C ASN A 56 1.73 -12.37 3.34
N LYS A 57 1.71 -12.79 2.09
CA LYS A 57 2.93 -12.93 1.31
C LYS A 57 3.54 -11.56 1.07
N THR A 58 4.81 -11.34 1.43
CA THR A 58 5.40 -9.99 1.40
C THR A 58 5.31 -9.32 0.02
N GLU A 59 5.40 -10.10 -1.06
CA GLU A 59 5.25 -9.59 -2.44
C GLU A 59 3.83 -9.12 -2.77
N VAL A 60 2.83 -9.56 -2.01
CA VAL A 60 1.43 -9.12 -2.11
C VAL A 60 1.12 -8.05 -1.06
N THR A 61 1.63 -8.23 0.15
CA THR A 61 1.43 -7.30 1.27
C THR A 61 1.90 -5.89 0.93
N GLN A 62 3.08 -5.77 0.33
CA GLN A 62 3.66 -4.46 0.04
C GLN A 62 2.83 -3.66 -0.96
N PRO A 63 2.44 -4.22 -2.12
CA PRO A 63 1.51 -3.53 -3.00
C PRO A 63 0.16 -3.22 -2.34
N ALA A 64 -0.34 -4.11 -1.49
CA ALA A 64 -1.62 -3.92 -0.81
C ALA A 64 -1.59 -2.71 0.14
N ILE A 65 -0.56 -2.59 0.96
CA ILE A 65 -0.40 -1.46 1.88
C ILE A 65 -0.16 -0.16 1.12
N LEU A 66 0.69 -0.19 0.10
CA LEU A 66 0.93 0.99 -0.74
C LEU A 66 -0.37 1.49 -1.35
N THR A 67 -1.15 0.60 -1.95
CA THR A 67 -2.40 0.95 -2.63
C THR A 67 -3.42 1.53 -1.67
N ALA A 68 -3.62 0.90 -0.51
CA ALA A 68 -4.53 1.41 0.52
C ALA A 68 -4.09 2.79 1.03
N SER A 69 -2.80 2.97 1.28
CA SER A 69 -2.23 4.23 1.74
C SER A 69 -2.40 5.35 0.72
N VAL A 70 -2.11 5.07 -0.54
CA VAL A 70 -2.26 6.06 -1.62
C VAL A 70 -3.73 6.39 -1.85
N ALA A 71 -4.62 5.39 -1.82
CA ALA A 71 -6.06 5.62 -1.94
C ALA A 71 -6.57 6.55 -0.83
N ALA A 72 -6.20 6.27 0.42
CA ALA A 72 -6.57 7.12 1.56
C ALA A 72 -6.02 8.54 1.43
N PHE A 73 -4.76 8.67 1.00
CA PHE A 73 -4.13 9.97 0.80
C PHE A 73 -4.82 10.78 -0.29
N ARG A 74 -5.15 10.15 -1.41
CA ARG A 74 -5.87 10.81 -2.51
C ARG A 74 -7.25 11.31 -2.07
N VAL A 75 -7.96 10.54 -1.25
CA VAL A 75 -9.24 10.98 -0.68
C VAL A 75 -9.02 12.19 0.23
N LEU A 76 -8.00 12.13 1.10
CA LEU A 76 -7.65 13.25 1.97
C LEU A 76 -7.36 14.52 1.16
N MET A 77 -6.59 14.41 0.08
CA MET A 77 -6.23 15.56 -0.76
C MET A 77 -7.41 16.14 -1.54
N SER A 78 -8.48 15.38 -1.71
CA SER A 78 -9.72 15.90 -2.30
C SER A 78 -10.52 16.78 -1.34
N LYS A 79 -10.17 16.76 -0.04
CA LYS A 79 -10.95 17.42 1.02
C LYS A 79 -10.13 18.35 1.92
N ALA A 80 -8.82 18.23 1.90
CA ALA A 80 -7.93 18.94 2.82
C ALA A 80 -6.72 19.51 2.10
N GLU A 81 -6.05 20.45 2.75
CA GLU A 81 -4.78 21.00 2.27
C GLU A 81 -3.66 19.98 2.37
N LYS A 82 -2.60 20.17 1.59
CA LYS A 82 -1.43 19.31 1.61
C LYS A 82 -0.77 19.32 2.99
N PRO A 83 -0.27 18.17 3.46
CA PRO A 83 0.48 18.12 4.70
C PRO A 83 1.79 18.92 4.59
N ALA A 84 2.28 19.41 5.73
CA ALA A 84 3.55 20.10 5.81
C ALA A 84 4.74 19.15 5.68
N ALA A 85 4.55 17.88 6.04
CA ALA A 85 5.57 16.84 5.97
C ALA A 85 4.93 15.49 5.70
N LEU A 86 5.72 14.61 5.10
CA LEU A 86 5.34 13.23 4.81
C LEU A 86 6.42 12.31 5.37
N ALA A 87 6.03 11.22 6.01
CA ALA A 87 6.96 10.23 6.52
C ALA A 87 6.36 8.82 6.37
N GLY A 88 7.21 7.81 6.28
CA GLY A 88 6.77 6.44 6.17
C GLY A 88 7.73 5.49 6.87
N HIS A 89 7.18 4.40 7.42
CA HIS A 89 7.95 3.35 8.06
C HIS A 89 8.13 2.18 7.10
N SER A 90 9.40 1.86 6.76
CA SER A 90 9.75 0.74 5.86
C SER A 90 9.01 0.88 4.51
N LEU A 91 8.08 -0.02 4.19
CA LEU A 91 7.23 0.07 2.98
C LEU A 91 6.54 1.43 2.88
N GLY A 92 6.12 1.99 3.99
CA GLY A 92 5.44 3.29 4.05
C GLY A 92 6.26 4.46 3.48
N GLU A 93 7.58 4.34 3.42
CA GLU A 93 8.43 5.33 2.77
C GLU A 93 8.09 5.49 1.28
N TYR A 94 7.78 4.38 0.61
CA TYR A 94 7.34 4.40 -0.80
C TYR A 94 5.97 5.07 -0.94
N SER A 95 5.06 4.84 -0.01
CA SER A 95 3.77 5.52 0.03
C SER A 95 3.95 7.04 0.19
N ALA A 96 4.87 7.45 1.06
CA ALA A 96 5.21 8.86 1.26
C ALA A 96 5.80 9.48 -0.01
N LEU A 97 6.66 8.76 -0.73
CA LEU A 97 7.24 9.22 -1.99
C LEU A 97 6.19 9.40 -3.09
N VAL A 98 5.22 8.50 -3.18
CA VAL A 98 4.09 8.66 -4.10
C VAL A 98 3.25 9.88 -3.71
N ALA A 99 2.95 10.03 -2.43
CA ALA A 99 2.19 11.17 -1.92
C ALA A 99 2.89 12.51 -2.20
N ALA A 100 4.21 12.52 -2.14
CA ALA A 100 5.03 13.70 -2.45
C ALA A 100 5.14 13.99 -3.96
N GLY A 101 4.67 13.09 -4.82
CA GLY A 101 4.82 13.22 -6.26
C GLY A 101 6.19 12.86 -6.80
N ALA A 102 7.04 12.23 -5.97
CA ALA A 102 8.39 11.84 -6.36
C ALA A 102 8.43 10.57 -7.22
N ILE A 103 7.46 9.67 -7.04
CA ILE A 103 7.33 8.43 -7.82
C ILE A 103 5.88 8.32 -8.30
N ASP A 104 5.70 7.92 -9.57
CA ASP A 104 4.39 7.58 -10.10
C ASP A 104 3.81 6.35 -9.40
N PHE A 105 2.50 6.36 -9.11
CA PHE A 105 1.85 5.28 -8.36
C PHE A 105 2.00 3.91 -9.02
N LYS A 106 1.73 3.80 -10.32
CA LYS A 106 1.84 2.53 -11.03
C LYS A 106 3.26 1.97 -11.01
N ASP A 107 4.24 2.84 -11.15
CA ASP A 107 5.65 2.45 -11.05
C ASP A 107 6.01 2.00 -9.64
N ALA A 108 5.50 2.70 -8.63
CA ALA A 108 5.71 2.35 -7.23
C ALA A 108 5.09 0.99 -6.88
N VAL A 109 3.90 0.68 -7.40
CA VAL A 109 3.25 -0.62 -7.20
C VAL A 109 4.13 -1.76 -7.70
N LYS A 110 4.68 -1.62 -8.90
CA LYS A 110 5.60 -2.61 -9.49
C LYS A 110 6.90 -2.70 -8.70
N LEU A 111 7.43 -1.56 -8.27
CA LEU A 111 8.66 -1.49 -7.50
C LEU A 111 8.54 -2.19 -6.15
N VAL A 112 7.46 -1.95 -5.41
CA VAL A 112 7.29 -2.58 -4.09
C VAL A 112 6.96 -4.07 -4.20
N ARG A 113 6.34 -4.51 -5.30
CA ARG A 113 6.20 -5.93 -5.59
C ARG A 113 7.58 -6.57 -5.77
N LEU A 114 8.44 -5.96 -6.58
CA LEU A 114 9.81 -6.42 -6.79
C LEU A 114 10.59 -6.44 -5.46
N ARG A 115 10.43 -5.40 -4.65
CA ARG A 115 11.03 -5.33 -3.31
C ARG A 115 10.58 -6.51 -2.44
N GLY A 116 9.28 -6.82 -2.44
CA GLY A 116 8.73 -7.97 -1.72
C GLY A 116 9.30 -9.29 -2.20
N GLN A 117 9.41 -9.47 -3.51
CA GLN A 117 10.03 -10.66 -4.11
C GLN A 117 11.49 -10.79 -3.70
N ALA A 118 12.26 -9.70 -3.77
CA ALA A 118 13.67 -9.70 -3.39
C ALA A 118 13.86 -10.00 -1.89
N MET A 119 13.00 -9.45 -1.03
CA MET A 119 13.05 -9.74 0.40
C MET A 119 12.73 -11.20 0.69
N GLN A 120 11.76 -11.79 -0.01
CA GLN A 120 11.41 -13.21 0.15
C GLN A 120 12.53 -14.13 -0.35
N GLU A 121 13.19 -13.79 -1.44
CA GLU A 121 14.32 -14.54 -1.97
C GLU A 121 15.53 -14.48 -1.06
N ALA A 122 15.75 -13.34 -0.39
CA ALA A 122 16.86 -13.17 0.55
C ALA A 122 16.72 -14.08 1.77
N VAL A 123 15.48 -14.36 2.19
CA VAL A 123 15.17 -15.27 3.31
C VAL A 123 14.06 -16.21 2.85
N PRO A 124 14.39 -17.43 2.37
CA PRO A 124 13.38 -18.38 1.90
C PRO A 124 12.31 -18.68 2.95
N ALA A 125 11.11 -19.01 2.47
CA ALA A 125 9.99 -19.34 3.34
C ALA A 125 10.35 -20.47 4.31
N GLY A 126 10.03 -20.30 5.59
CA GLY A 126 10.32 -21.29 6.63
C GLY A 126 11.71 -21.20 7.26
N VAL A 127 12.61 -20.36 6.71
CA VAL A 127 13.98 -20.20 7.24
C VAL A 127 14.05 -19.00 8.21
N GLY A 128 13.23 -17.99 8.00
CA GLY A 128 13.19 -16.81 8.86
C GLY A 128 11.76 -16.32 9.03
N ALA A 129 11.60 -15.30 9.87
CA ALA A 129 10.30 -14.68 10.13
C ALA A 129 10.47 -13.20 10.42
N MET A 130 9.38 -12.46 10.29
CA MET A 130 9.29 -11.05 10.62
C MET A 130 8.17 -10.85 11.62
N ALA A 131 8.40 -10.02 12.62
CA ALA A 131 7.39 -9.67 13.60
C ALA A 131 7.36 -8.16 13.78
N ALA A 132 6.14 -7.60 13.86
CA ALA A 132 5.95 -6.21 14.25
C ALA A 132 5.95 -6.14 15.79
N ILE A 133 6.77 -5.27 16.32
CA ILE A 133 6.93 -5.10 17.78
C ILE A 133 6.19 -3.86 18.24
#